data_2800dbeef70b2dbfd4429c9ef4bd75ac
#
_entry.id   2800dbeef70b2dbfd4429c9ef4bd75ac
#
_cell.length_a   1.000
_cell.length_b   1.000
_cell.length_c   1.000
_cell.angle_alpha   90.00
_cell.angle_beta   90.00
_cell.angle_gamma   90.00
#
_symmetry.space_group_name_H-M   'P 1'
#
loop_
_entity.id
_entity.type
_entity.pdbx_description
1 polymer ?
#
loop_
_entity_poly.entity_id
_entity_poly.type
_entity_poly.pdbx_seq_one_letter_code
_entity_poly.pdbx_strand_id
1 'polypeptide(L)'
;MAGELDVPVIDFWAALGTAEFVRIVELSLTVSFTATAVAAVVGLPCGAALTICRFPGRRLLILLANAFLGLPPVVVGLALYLMFSRSGPLGALALLFTPSAMVIAQALLATPIITALTHRAIEEPWQEYGGALRVEGASRLCSIRVLLAIARRSVVTAVLAGFGRTISEVGTVLIVGGNIAGYTRIMTTAIVLKNERGRVGAGARAWPRPDRD
;
A
#
# COMPACT_ATOMS: atom_id res chain seq x y z
N MET A 1 -7.62 -21.11 39.62
CA MET A 1 -6.17 -20.84 39.40
C MET A 1 -6.05 -20.16 38.06
N ALA A 2 -6.01 -18.85 38.09
CA ALA A 2 -5.85 -18.03 36.87
C ALA A 2 -4.37 -18.09 36.46
N GLY A 3 -4.08 -18.76 35.34
CA GLY A 3 -2.77 -18.72 34.73
C GLY A 3 -2.56 -17.33 34.14
N GLU A 4 -1.78 -16.54 34.82
CA GLU A 4 -1.26 -15.24 34.40
C GLU A 4 -0.57 -15.42 33.06
N LEU A 5 -1.16 -14.82 32.03
CA LEU A 5 -0.49 -14.64 30.74
C LEU A 5 0.62 -13.60 30.95
N ASP A 6 1.73 -14.07 31.46
CA ASP A 6 2.98 -13.30 31.55
C ASP A 6 3.48 -13.06 30.11
N VAL A 7 2.83 -12.14 29.42
CA VAL A 7 3.36 -11.55 28.20
C VAL A 7 4.42 -10.57 28.69
N PRO A 8 5.71 -10.83 28.46
CA PRO A 8 6.76 -9.99 29.01
C PRO A 8 6.69 -8.59 28.37
N VAL A 9 5.98 -7.68 29.03
CA VAL A 9 5.96 -6.24 28.67
C VAL A 9 7.39 -5.68 28.69
N ILE A 10 8.27 -6.29 29.47
CA ILE A 10 9.69 -5.96 29.59
C ILE A 10 10.42 -6.18 28.26
N ASP A 11 10.08 -7.21 27.49
CA ASP A 11 10.71 -7.48 26.18
C ASP A 11 10.31 -6.48 25.09
N PHE A 12 9.14 -5.85 25.23
CA PHE A 12 8.70 -4.84 24.26
C PHE A 12 9.57 -3.58 24.32
N TRP A 13 9.80 -3.05 25.51
CA TRP A 13 10.63 -1.84 25.68
C TRP A 13 12.11 -2.10 25.34
N ALA A 14 12.61 -3.27 25.69
CA ALA A 14 13.97 -3.69 25.31
C ALA A 14 14.12 -3.86 23.79
N ALA A 15 13.07 -4.35 23.12
CA ALA A 15 13.06 -4.52 21.67
C ALA A 15 13.05 -3.17 20.91
N LEU A 16 12.42 -2.11 21.47
CA LEU A 16 12.35 -0.78 20.85
C LEU A 16 13.73 -0.14 20.64
N GLY A 17 14.72 -0.48 21.46
CA GLY A 17 16.10 0.03 21.37
C GLY A 17 17.03 -0.79 20.49
N THR A 18 16.57 -1.90 19.90
CA THR A 18 17.45 -2.73 19.09
C THR A 18 17.66 -2.15 17.69
N ALA A 19 18.88 -2.28 17.16
CA ALA A 19 19.22 -1.86 15.80
C ALA A 19 18.33 -2.56 14.74
N GLU A 20 17.88 -3.78 15.01
CA GLU A 20 16.95 -4.51 14.13
C GLU A 20 15.57 -3.84 14.08
N PHE A 21 15.02 -3.41 15.21
CA PHE A 21 13.74 -2.73 15.27
C PHE A 21 13.79 -1.40 14.49
N VAL A 22 14.81 -0.58 14.70
CA VAL A 22 14.99 0.70 13.99
C VAL A 22 15.03 0.45 12.47
N ARG A 23 15.80 -0.53 12.03
CA ARG A 23 15.90 -0.90 10.61
C ARG A 23 14.56 -1.36 10.01
N ILE A 24 13.78 -2.14 10.76
CA ILE A 24 12.43 -2.57 10.33
C ILE A 24 11.50 -1.37 10.18
N VAL A 25 11.52 -0.42 11.12
CA VAL A 25 10.71 0.81 11.07
C VAL A 25 11.13 1.68 9.89
N GLU A 26 12.42 1.92 9.73
CA GLU A 26 12.99 2.72 8.63
C GLU A 26 12.60 2.13 7.26
N LEU A 27 12.78 0.83 7.06
CA LEU A 27 12.41 0.15 5.83
C LEU A 27 10.89 0.25 5.58
N SER A 28 10.06 0.05 6.61
CA SER A 28 8.60 0.16 6.50
C SER A 28 8.18 1.54 6.03
N LEU A 29 8.72 2.59 6.65
CA LEU A 29 8.42 3.97 6.30
C LEU A 29 8.94 4.30 4.90
N THR A 30 10.17 3.94 4.58
CA THR A 30 10.78 4.20 3.27
C THR A 30 9.97 3.56 2.14
N VAL A 31 9.60 2.27 2.28
CA VAL A 31 8.79 1.56 1.28
C VAL A 31 7.41 2.20 1.16
N SER A 32 6.72 2.48 2.27
CA SER A 32 5.37 3.05 2.25
C SER A 32 5.34 4.48 1.73
N PHE A 33 6.29 5.34 2.11
CA PHE A 33 6.38 6.71 1.59
C PHE A 33 6.72 6.71 0.11
N THR A 34 7.70 5.92 -0.32
CA THR A 34 8.09 5.83 -1.74
C THR A 34 6.93 5.32 -2.59
N ALA A 35 6.26 4.25 -2.15
CA ALA A 35 5.09 3.70 -2.85
C ALA A 35 3.95 4.72 -2.94
N THR A 36 3.67 5.44 -1.85
CA THR A 36 2.63 6.48 -1.83
C THR A 36 3.00 7.66 -2.73
N ALA A 37 4.26 8.08 -2.74
CA ALA A 37 4.73 9.15 -3.62
C ALA A 37 4.57 8.76 -5.10
N VAL A 38 4.97 7.55 -5.48
CA VAL A 38 4.77 7.01 -6.85
C VAL A 38 3.28 6.96 -7.18
N ALA A 39 2.46 6.43 -6.27
CA ALA A 39 1.01 6.36 -6.45
C ALA A 39 0.36 7.74 -6.57
N ALA A 40 0.84 8.75 -5.83
CA ALA A 40 0.35 10.13 -5.92
C ALA A 40 0.75 10.80 -7.24
N VAL A 41 2.00 10.62 -7.68
CA VAL A 41 2.48 11.18 -8.97
C VAL A 41 1.65 10.66 -10.15
N VAL A 42 1.18 9.42 -10.09
CA VAL A 42 0.33 8.81 -11.12
C VAL A 42 -1.15 9.08 -10.84
N GLY A 43 -1.60 8.85 -9.61
CA GLY A 43 -3.02 8.84 -9.23
C GLY A 43 -3.66 10.24 -9.26
N LEU A 44 -2.95 11.27 -8.81
CA LEU A 44 -3.51 12.64 -8.80
C LEU A 44 -3.80 13.16 -10.22
N PRO A 45 -2.85 13.11 -11.17
CA PRO A 45 -3.13 13.52 -12.55
C PRO A 45 -4.18 12.66 -13.22
N CYS A 46 -4.16 11.33 -13.00
CA CYS A 46 -5.16 10.42 -13.55
C CYS A 46 -6.56 10.72 -13.04
N GLY A 47 -6.73 10.91 -11.72
CA GLY A 47 -8.02 11.29 -11.13
C GLY A 47 -8.55 12.62 -11.67
N ALA A 48 -7.68 13.63 -11.77
CA ALA A 48 -8.03 14.92 -12.35
C ALA A 48 -8.37 14.80 -13.85
N ALA A 49 -7.60 14.05 -14.63
CA ALA A 49 -7.87 13.83 -16.04
C ALA A 49 -9.19 13.10 -16.27
N LEU A 50 -9.54 12.12 -15.42
CA LEU A 50 -10.83 11.44 -15.46
C LEU A 50 -12.00 12.41 -15.23
N THR A 51 -11.80 13.49 -14.49
CA THR A 51 -12.83 14.52 -14.28
C THR A 51 -12.96 15.48 -15.46
N ILE A 52 -11.83 15.98 -15.96
CA ILE A 52 -11.77 17.07 -16.95
C ILE A 52 -11.94 16.54 -18.38
N CYS A 53 -11.32 15.41 -18.70
CA CYS A 53 -11.29 14.88 -20.07
C CYS A 53 -12.53 14.05 -20.38
N ARG A 54 -13.08 14.25 -21.59
CA ARG A 54 -14.16 13.46 -22.14
C ARG A 54 -13.58 12.56 -23.23
N PHE A 55 -13.59 11.24 -23.03
CA PHE A 55 -13.11 10.25 -24.00
C PHE A 55 -13.93 8.97 -23.88
N PRO A 56 -14.01 8.15 -24.93
CA PRO A 56 -14.68 6.85 -24.88
C PRO A 56 -13.95 5.96 -23.86
N GLY A 57 -14.71 5.20 -23.03
CA GLY A 57 -14.13 4.36 -21.97
C GLY A 57 -13.91 5.06 -20.62
N ARG A 58 -14.08 6.38 -20.51
CA ARG A 58 -13.91 7.12 -19.24
C ARG A 58 -14.74 6.49 -18.10
N ARG A 59 -16.02 6.14 -18.37
CA ARG A 59 -16.89 5.53 -17.35
C ARG A 59 -16.35 4.19 -16.86
N LEU A 60 -15.79 3.40 -17.76
CA LEU A 60 -15.18 2.11 -17.42
C LEU A 60 -13.94 2.32 -16.52
N LEU A 61 -13.09 3.28 -16.82
CA LEU A 61 -11.90 3.59 -15.98
C LEU A 61 -12.30 4.06 -14.58
N ILE A 62 -13.33 4.91 -14.48
CA ILE A 62 -13.87 5.34 -13.18
C ILE A 62 -14.43 4.12 -12.41
N LEU A 63 -15.16 3.25 -13.09
CA LEU A 63 -15.69 2.02 -12.50
C LEU A 63 -14.57 1.11 -12.01
N LEU A 64 -13.54 0.89 -12.83
CA LEU A 64 -12.38 0.08 -12.47
C LEU A 64 -11.61 0.68 -11.30
N ALA A 65 -11.35 2.00 -11.29
CA ALA A 65 -10.68 2.66 -10.17
C ALA A 65 -11.45 2.47 -8.85
N ASN A 66 -12.80 2.54 -8.90
CA ASN A 66 -13.63 2.26 -7.73
C ASN A 66 -13.68 0.77 -7.37
N ALA A 67 -13.73 -0.14 -8.35
CA ALA A 67 -13.70 -1.58 -8.11
C ALA A 67 -12.38 -2.02 -7.46
N PHE A 68 -11.26 -1.42 -7.88
CA PHE A 68 -9.94 -1.71 -7.32
C PHE A 68 -9.77 -1.25 -5.86
N LEU A 69 -10.65 -0.40 -5.31
CA LEU A 69 -10.68 -0.13 -3.87
C LEU A 69 -10.91 -1.41 -3.05
N GLY A 70 -11.70 -2.34 -3.58
CA GLY A 70 -12.02 -3.63 -2.94
C GLY A 70 -11.11 -4.78 -3.39
N LEU A 71 -10.09 -4.54 -4.21
CA LEU A 71 -9.23 -5.62 -4.73
C LEU A 71 -8.46 -6.32 -3.60
N PRO A 72 -8.56 -7.67 -3.48
CA PRO A 72 -7.81 -8.41 -2.48
C PRO A 72 -6.30 -8.27 -2.72
N PRO A 73 -5.53 -7.79 -1.74
CA PRO A 73 -4.08 -7.55 -1.90
C PRO A 73 -3.30 -8.80 -2.27
N VAL A 74 -3.69 -9.93 -1.71
CA VAL A 74 -3.06 -11.23 -1.95
C VAL A 74 -3.08 -11.61 -3.43
N VAL A 75 -4.18 -11.30 -4.13
CA VAL A 75 -4.31 -11.55 -5.58
C VAL A 75 -3.30 -10.72 -6.37
N VAL A 76 -3.13 -9.44 -6.01
CA VAL A 76 -2.12 -8.57 -6.64
C VAL A 76 -0.72 -9.07 -6.34
N GLY A 77 -0.46 -9.47 -5.09
CA GLY A 77 0.82 -10.06 -4.68
C GLY A 77 1.16 -11.30 -5.47
N LEU A 78 0.20 -12.22 -5.66
CA LEU A 78 0.39 -13.43 -6.44
C LEU A 78 0.63 -13.13 -7.93
N ALA A 79 -0.14 -12.21 -8.51
CA ALA A 79 0.06 -11.80 -9.90
C ALA A 79 1.46 -11.22 -10.12
N LEU A 80 1.92 -10.32 -9.23
CA LEU A 80 3.26 -9.75 -9.29
C LEU A 80 4.35 -10.80 -9.05
N TYR A 81 4.12 -11.75 -8.13
CA TYR A 81 5.02 -12.86 -7.90
C TYR A 81 5.24 -13.68 -9.19
N LEU A 82 4.14 -14.03 -9.87
CA LEU A 82 4.21 -14.77 -11.14
C LEU A 82 4.91 -13.95 -12.24
N MET A 83 4.68 -12.63 -12.29
CA MET A 83 5.33 -11.75 -13.27
C MET A 83 6.84 -11.59 -13.01
N PHE A 84 7.26 -11.47 -11.74
CA PHE A 84 8.66 -11.27 -11.36
C PHE A 84 9.43 -12.56 -11.13
N SER A 85 8.76 -13.72 -11.11
CA SER A 85 9.41 -15.04 -11.02
C SER A 85 10.37 -15.26 -12.18
N ARG A 86 11.40 -16.07 -11.97
CA ARG A 86 12.40 -16.41 -13.01
C ARG A 86 11.79 -16.96 -14.29
N SER A 87 10.66 -17.65 -14.19
CA SER A 87 9.88 -18.15 -15.33
C SER A 87 8.86 -17.15 -15.86
N GLY A 88 8.68 -16.01 -15.21
CA GLY A 88 7.73 -14.97 -15.58
C GLY A 88 8.29 -13.97 -16.60
N PRO A 89 7.41 -13.16 -17.22
CA PRO A 89 7.78 -12.21 -18.28
C PRO A 89 8.77 -11.12 -17.83
N LEU A 90 8.78 -10.78 -16.53
CA LEU A 90 9.68 -9.77 -15.93
C LEU A 90 10.79 -10.40 -15.08
N GLY A 91 10.99 -11.71 -15.17
CA GLY A 91 12.00 -12.45 -14.38
C GLY A 91 13.43 -11.96 -14.61
N ALA A 92 13.75 -11.46 -15.80
CA ALA A 92 15.05 -10.89 -16.13
C ALA A 92 15.42 -9.67 -15.27
N LEU A 93 14.44 -8.96 -14.70
CA LEU A 93 14.67 -7.79 -13.84
C LEU A 93 15.12 -8.16 -12.42
N ALA A 94 15.06 -9.45 -12.05
CA ALA A 94 15.44 -9.95 -10.71
C ALA A 94 14.86 -9.14 -9.53
N LEU A 95 13.62 -8.65 -9.68
CA LEU A 95 12.97 -7.80 -8.69
C LEU A 95 12.39 -8.57 -7.49
N LEU A 96 12.06 -9.85 -7.67
CA LEU A 96 11.41 -10.64 -6.63
C LEU A 96 12.27 -10.69 -5.36
N PHE A 97 11.61 -10.54 -4.21
CA PHE A 97 12.24 -10.49 -2.88
C PHE A 97 13.15 -9.28 -2.64
N THR A 98 12.87 -8.16 -3.32
CA THR A 98 13.59 -6.90 -3.10
C THR A 98 12.65 -5.81 -2.55
N PRO A 99 13.18 -4.77 -1.87
CA PRO A 99 12.38 -3.60 -1.47
C PRO A 99 11.70 -2.90 -2.66
N SER A 100 12.32 -2.91 -3.84
CA SER A 100 11.74 -2.34 -5.07
C SER A 100 10.46 -3.06 -5.49
N ALA A 101 10.42 -4.39 -5.41
CA ALA A 101 9.19 -5.15 -5.69
C ALA A 101 8.07 -4.80 -4.70
N MET A 102 8.42 -4.58 -3.42
CA MET A 102 7.46 -4.16 -2.39
C MET A 102 6.90 -2.77 -2.71
N VAL A 103 7.75 -1.81 -3.12
CA VAL A 103 7.32 -0.47 -3.55
C VAL A 103 6.37 -0.54 -4.74
N ILE A 104 6.70 -1.32 -5.77
CA ILE A 104 5.86 -1.48 -6.96
C ILE A 104 4.49 -2.06 -6.57
N ALA A 105 4.49 -3.10 -5.75
CA ALA A 105 3.27 -3.76 -5.30
C ALA A 105 2.35 -2.82 -4.50
N GLN A 106 2.92 -2.07 -3.55
CA GLN A 106 2.17 -1.11 -2.75
C GLN A 106 1.70 0.09 -3.59
N ALA A 107 2.52 0.60 -4.51
CA ALA A 107 2.13 1.67 -5.42
C ALA A 107 0.97 1.25 -6.33
N LEU A 108 0.99 0.02 -6.83
CA LEU A 108 -0.10 -0.54 -7.66
C LEU A 108 -1.42 -0.60 -6.89
N LEU A 109 -1.40 -0.93 -5.60
CA LEU A 109 -2.59 -0.95 -4.74
C LEU A 109 -3.08 0.46 -4.35
N ALA A 110 -2.16 1.39 -4.10
CA ALA A 110 -2.50 2.74 -3.68
C ALA A 110 -2.96 3.65 -4.83
N THR A 111 -2.46 3.43 -6.05
CA THR A 111 -2.78 4.27 -7.22
C THR A 111 -4.28 4.37 -7.51
N PRO A 112 -5.08 3.29 -7.60
CA PRO A 112 -6.50 3.38 -7.85
C PRO A 112 -7.24 4.10 -6.71
N ILE A 113 -6.78 3.97 -5.47
CA ILE A 113 -7.36 4.65 -4.31
C ILE A 113 -7.20 6.16 -4.47
N ILE A 114 -5.96 6.61 -4.70
CA ILE A 114 -5.67 8.05 -4.90
C ILE A 114 -6.41 8.57 -6.13
N THR A 115 -6.43 7.80 -7.23
CA THR A 115 -7.15 8.17 -8.46
C THR A 115 -8.65 8.37 -8.21
N ALA A 116 -9.31 7.41 -7.57
CA ALA A 116 -10.75 7.45 -7.33
C ALA A 116 -11.12 8.60 -6.37
N LEU A 117 -10.35 8.78 -5.29
CA LEU A 117 -10.61 9.85 -4.32
C LEU A 117 -10.32 11.24 -4.92
N THR A 118 -9.28 11.38 -5.74
CA THR A 118 -8.97 12.63 -6.45
C THR A 118 -10.04 12.97 -7.47
N HIS A 119 -10.53 11.97 -8.22
CA HIS A 119 -11.63 12.17 -9.16
C HIS A 119 -12.85 12.77 -8.45
N ARG A 120 -13.26 12.19 -7.33
CA ARG A 120 -14.39 12.71 -6.51
C ARG A 120 -14.12 14.11 -5.96
N ALA A 121 -12.91 14.35 -5.47
CA ALA A 121 -12.51 15.62 -4.87
C ALA A 121 -12.54 16.81 -5.86
N ILE A 122 -12.33 16.53 -7.16
CA ILE A 122 -12.25 17.54 -8.20
C ILE A 122 -13.60 17.71 -8.94
N GLU A 123 -14.54 16.79 -8.77
CA GLU A 123 -15.80 16.80 -9.53
C GLU A 123 -16.61 18.07 -9.29
N GLU A 124 -16.82 18.46 -8.04
CA GLU A 124 -17.53 19.68 -7.65
C GLU A 124 -16.81 20.96 -8.12
N PRO A 125 -15.50 21.18 -7.82
CA PRO A 125 -14.76 22.31 -8.36
C PRO A 125 -14.76 22.39 -9.89
N TRP A 126 -14.76 21.25 -10.59
CA TRP A 126 -14.86 21.27 -12.04
C TRP A 126 -16.23 21.70 -12.55
N GLN A 127 -17.30 21.33 -11.87
CA GLN A 127 -18.66 21.80 -12.22
C GLN A 127 -18.79 23.32 -12.02
N GLU A 128 -18.18 23.86 -10.97
CA GLU A 128 -18.24 25.27 -10.63
C GLU A 128 -17.32 26.13 -11.53
N TYR A 129 -16.04 25.78 -11.62
CA TYR A 129 -15.01 26.62 -12.27
C TYR A 129 -14.64 26.20 -13.68
N GLY A 130 -15.04 25.00 -14.12
CA GLY A 130 -14.64 24.46 -15.43
C GLY A 130 -15.13 25.28 -16.63
N GLY A 131 -16.27 25.99 -16.47
CA GLY A 131 -16.78 26.93 -17.47
C GLY A 131 -15.86 28.14 -17.64
N ALA A 132 -15.51 28.81 -16.53
CA ALA A 132 -14.64 29.98 -16.51
C ALA A 132 -13.24 29.62 -17.07
N LEU A 133 -12.64 28.51 -16.64
CA LEU A 133 -11.34 28.05 -17.12
C LEU A 133 -11.30 27.82 -18.64
N ARG A 134 -12.41 27.37 -19.24
CA ARG A 134 -12.50 27.20 -20.70
C ARG A 134 -12.61 28.55 -21.42
N VAL A 135 -13.41 29.50 -20.89
CA VAL A 135 -13.56 30.81 -21.46
C VAL A 135 -12.23 31.57 -21.45
N GLU A 136 -11.45 31.43 -20.39
CA GLU A 136 -10.12 32.02 -20.25
C GLU A 136 -9.04 31.31 -21.10
N GLY A 137 -9.40 30.24 -21.82
CA GLY A 137 -8.47 29.49 -22.68
C GLY A 137 -7.45 28.65 -21.91
N ALA A 138 -7.73 28.29 -20.65
CA ALA A 138 -6.82 27.49 -19.85
C ALA A 138 -6.59 26.12 -20.49
N SER A 139 -5.32 25.74 -20.62
CA SER A 139 -4.95 24.40 -21.08
C SER A 139 -5.41 23.34 -20.08
N ARG A 140 -5.56 22.08 -20.52
CA ARG A 140 -5.95 20.96 -19.64
C ARG A 140 -5.00 20.81 -18.46
N LEU A 141 -3.70 20.96 -18.68
CA LEU A 141 -2.70 20.87 -17.62
C LEU A 141 -2.82 22.02 -16.61
N CYS A 142 -3.11 23.24 -17.09
CA CYS A 142 -3.39 24.39 -16.24
C CYS A 142 -4.66 24.13 -15.41
N SER A 143 -5.73 23.66 -16.02
CA SER A 143 -6.97 23.31 -15.32
C SER A 143 -6.75 22.23 -14.25
N ILE A 144 -5.95 21.18 -14.53
CA ILE A 144 -5.59 20.16 -13.54
C ILE A 144 -4.90 20.81 -12.33
N ARG A 145 -3.89 21.64 -12.55
CA ARG A 145 -3.14 22.29 -11.45
C ARG A 145 -4.02 23.19 -10.60
N VAL A 146 -4.85 24.02 -11.25
CA VAL A 146 -5.77 24.93 -10.56
C VAL A 146 -6.78 24.16 -9.70
N LEU A 147 -7.40 23.12 -10.26
CA LEU A 147 -8.39 22.31 -9.54
C LEU A 147 -7.78 21.50 -8.40
N LEU A 148 -6.58 20.95 -8.58
CA LEU A 148 -5.84 20.29 -7.49
C LEU A 148 -5.51 21.29 -6.37
N ALA A 149 -5.19 22.56 -6.70
CA ALA A 149 -4.92 23.59 -5.72
C ALA A 149 -6.20 24.02 -4.97
N ILE A 150 -7.34 24.15 -5.66
CA ILE A 150 -8.65 24.43 -5.05
C ILE A 150 -9.05 23.28 -4.10
N ALA A 151 -8.95 22.02 -4.56
CA ALA A 151 -9.32 20.84 -3.81
C ALA A 151 -8.21 20.33 -2.87
N ARG A 152 -7.18 21.14 -2.57
CA ARG A 152 -5.96 20.71 -1.85
C ARG A 152 -6.21 19.91 -0.56
N ARG A 153 -7.23 20.27 0.22
CA ARG A 153 -7.57 19.55 1.47
C ARG A 153 -8.03 18.13 1.17
N SER A 154 -8.92 17.95 0.21
CA SER A 154 -9.40 16.63 -0.21
C SER A 154 -8.32 15.82 -0.92
N VAL A 155 -7.41 16.49 -1.66
CA VAL A 155 -6.24 15.87 -2.28
C VAL A 155 -5.28 15.32 -1.21
N VAL A 156 -5.00 16.08 -0.15
CA VAL A 156 -4.20 15.60 0.98
C VAL A 156 -4.86 14.38 1.62
N THR A 157 -6.18 14.41 1.83
CA THR A 157 -6.93 13.25 2.35
C THR A 157 -6.80 12.03 1.45
N ALA A 158 -6.85 12.21 0.12
CA ALA A 158 -6.67 11.12 -0.83
C ALA A 158 -5.26 10.49 -0.74
N VAL A 159 -4.22 11.31 -0.61
CA VAL A 159 -2.83 10.83 -0.44
C VAL A 159 -2.66 10.13 0.91
N LEU A 160 -3.22 10.68 1.99
CA LEU A 160 -3.19 10.05 3.32
C LEU A 160 -3.93 8.71 3.34
N ALA A 161 -5.05 8.59 2.62
CA ALA A 161 -5.75 7.31 2.46
C ALA A 161 -4.89 6.29 1.71
N GLY A 162 -4.20 6.72 0.64
CA GLY A 162 -3.20 5.90 -0.06
C GLY A 162 -2.06 5.45 0.85
N PHE A 163 -1.52 6.36 1.66
CA PHE A 163 -0.47 6.06 2.64
C PHE A 163 -0.94 5.08 3.71
N GLY A 164 -2.14 5.30 4.26
CA GLY A 164 -2.75 4.35 5.21
C GLY A 164 -2.88 2.94 4.62
N ARG A 165 -3.23 2.86 3.33
CA ARG A 165 -3.28 1.58 2.60
C ARG A 165 -1.91 0.93 2.49
N THR A 166 -0.87 1.68 2.11
CA THR A 166 0.49 1.13 1.94
C THR A 166 1.09 0.68 3.26
N ILE A 167 0.99 1.48 4.33
CA ILE A 167 1.60 1.16 5.62
C ILE A 167 0.93 -0.03 6.33
N SER A 168 -0.36 -0.24 6.09
CA SER A 168 -1.12 -1.37 6.67
C SER A 168 -1.02 -2.67 5.87
N GLU A 169 -0.36 -2.64 4.70
CA GLU A 169 -0.31 -3.78 3.80
C GLU A 169 0.59 -4.90 4.33
N VAL A 170 0.05 -6.11 4.35
CA VAL A 170 0.74 -7.34 4.82
C VAL A 170 0.87 -8.36 3.70
N GLY A 171 -0.25 -8.73 3.09
CA GLY A 171 -0.36 -9.90 2.21
C GLY A 171 0.50 -9.80 0.98
N THR A 172 0.38 -8.70 0.24
CA THR A 172 1.15 -8.46 -0.99
C THR A 172 2.64 -8.39 -0.69
N VAL A 173 3.01 -7.64 0.36
CA VAL A 173 4.41 -7.45 0.74
C VAL A 173 5.05 -8.75 1.22
N LEU A 174 4.31 -9.60 1.93
CA LEU A 174 4.79 -10.92 2.34
C LEU A 174 5.12 -11.81 1.13
N ILE A 175 4.26 -11.80 0.11
CA ILE A 175 4.43 -12.61 -1.11
C ILE A 175 5.60 -12.11 -1.96
N VAL A 176 5.67 -10.81 -2.27
CA VAL A 176 6.70 -10.28 -3.17
C VAL A 176 8.01 -9.97 -2.47
N GLY A 177 7.97 -9.69 -1.16
CA GLY A 177 9.15 -9.35 -0.34
C GLY A 177 9.80 -10.54 0.35
N GLY A 178 9.06 -11.63 0.63
CA GLY A 178 9.60 -12.86 1.24
C GLY A 178 10.00 -12.73 2.71
N ASN A 179 9.76 -11.59 3.38
CA ASN A 179 10.03 -11.36 4.82
C ASN A 179 11.46 -11.72 5.27
N ILE A 180 12.46 -11.37 4.46
CA ILE A 180 13.88 -11.69 4.71
C ILE A 180 14.41 -10.78 5.82
N ALA A 181 14.97 -11.39 6.89
CA ALA A 181 15.55 -10.65 8.01
C ALA A 181 16.67 -9.70 7.54
N GLY A 182 16.60 -8.44 7.99
CA GLY A 182 17.60 -7.42 7.66
C GLY A 182 17.53 -6.88 6.22
N TYR A 183 16.60 -7.36 5.38
CA TYR A 183 16.52 -6.94 3.98
C TYR A 183 15.12 -6.51 3.52
N THR A 184 14.09 -7.37 3.66
CA THR A 184 12.71 -7.08 3.23
C THR A 184 11.69 -7.19 4.36
N ARG A 185 12.14 -7.46 5.60
CA ARG A 185 11.25 -7.52 6.75
C ARG A 185 10.80 -6.12 7.14
N ILE A 186 9.49 -5.88 7.11
CA ILE A 186 8.84 -4.65 7.55
C ILE A 186 8.00 -4.89 8.81
N MET A 187 7.49 -3.82 9.45
CA MET A 187 6.73 -3.91 10.70
C MET A 187 5.57 -4.90 10.63
N THR A 188 4.74 -4.80 9.59
CA THR A 188 3.56 -5.64 9.43
C THR A 188 3.91 -7.12 9.28
N THR A 189 4.96 -7.46 8.49
CA THR A 189 5.41 -8.85 8.31
C THR A 189 6.15 -9.39 9.54
N ALA A 190 6.84 -8.54 10.29
CA ALA A 190 7.48 -8.91 11.56
C ALA A 190 6.45 -9.27 12.63
N ILE A 191 5.34 -8.50 12.74
CA ILE A 191 4.25 -8.77 13.68
C ILE A 191 3.59 -10.12 13.38
N VAL A 192 3.28 -10.39 12.10
CA VAL A 192 2.69 -11.69 11.68
C VAL A 192 3.59 -12.85 12.08
N LEU A 193 4.89 -12.78 11.77
CA LEU A 193 5.85 -13.82 12.09
C LEU A 193 5.97 -14.07 13.60
N LYS A 194 5.99 -13.00 14.41
CA LYS A 194 6.06 -13.12 15.88
C LYS A 194 4.80 -13.77 16.44
N ASN A 195 3.63 -13.40 15.93
CA ASN A 195 2.35 -13.99 16.34
C ASN A 195 2.25 -15.48 16.00
N GLU A 196 2.68 -15.89 14.81
CA GLU A 196 2.72 -17.31 14.41
C GLU A 196 3.66 -18.13 15.29
N ARG A 197 4.87 -17.63 15.57
CA ARG A 197 5.82 -18.31 16.47
C ARG A 197 5.27 -18.45 17.88
N GLY A 198 4.58 -17.44 18.40
CA GLY A 198 3.91 -17.51 19.70
C GLY A 198 2.83 -18.59 19.75
N ARG A 199 2.01 -18.70 18.71
CA ARG A 199 0.95 -19.72 18.59
C ARG A 199 1.50 -21.13 18.48
N VAL A 200 2.56 -21.34 17.67
CA VAL A 200 3.22 -22.64 17.54
C VAL A 200 3.86 -23.08 18.85
N GLY A 201 4.52 -22.15 19.57
CA GLY A 201 5.10 -22.42 20.88
C GLY A 201 4.03 -22.76 21.95
N ALA A 202 2.87 -22.15 21.89
CA ALA A 202 1.74 -22.49 22.77
C ALA A 202 1.12 -23.83 22.41
N GLY A 203 0.92 -24.12 21.12
CA GLY A 203 0.41 -25.39 20.63
C GLY A 203 1.32 -26.58 20.95
N ALA A 204 2.65 -26.40 20.79
CA ALA A 204 3.63 -27.42 21.11
C ALA A 204 3.68 -27.78 22.62
N ARG A 205 3.35 -26.81 23.48
CA ARG A 205 3.22 -27.04 24.94
C ARG A 205 1.91 -27.72 25.33
N ALA A 206 0.88 -27.58 24.52
CA ALA A 206 -0.44 -28.20 24.76
C ALA A 206 -0.51 -29.66 24.27
N TRP A 207 0.50 -30.18 23.54
CA TRP A 207 0.53 -31.56 23.10
C TRP A 207 0.96 -32.47 24.25
N PRO A 208 0.15 -33.49 24.62
CA PRO A 208 0.52 -34.43 25.67
C PRO A 208 1.83 -35.13 25.28
N ARG A 209 2.81 -35.12 26.20
CA ARG A 209 4.04 -35.91 26.01
C ARG A 209 3.64 -37.38 26.04
N PRO A 210 4.07 -38.21 25.09
CA PRO A 210 3.87 -39.63 25.22
C PRO A 210 4.58 -40.10 26.51
N ASP A 211 3.80 -40.73 27.38
CA ASP A 211 4.33 -41.34 28.59
C ASP A 211 5.44 -42.30 28.17
N ARG A 212 6.62 -42.11 28.74
CA ARG A 212 7.73 -43.06 28.61
C ARG A 212 7.54 -44.02 29.78
N ASP A 213 6.85 -45.12 29.50
CA ASP A 213 6.95 -46.36 30.30
C ASP A 213 8.19 -47.15 29.89
#